data_cff1c3ded7ff265bf6f15e69a06b49f5
#
_entry.id   cff1c3ded7ff265bf6f15e69a06b49f5
#
_cell.length_a   1.000
_cell.length_b   1.000
_cell.length_c   1.000
_cell.angle_alpha   90.00
_cell.angle_beta   90.00
_cell.angle_gamma   90.00
#
_symmetry.space_group_name_H-M   'P 1'
#
loop_
_entity.id
_entity.type
_entity.pdbx_description
1 polymer ?
#
loop_
_entity_poly.entity_id
_entity_poly.type
_entity_poly.pdbx_seq_one_letter_code
_entity_poly.pdbx_strand_id
1 'polypeptide(L)'
;MPLTLYDKIWNDHIVHQQNDGTTLLYVDRHLIHEVTSPQAFESLRLAKRKVRKPNLTLAVADHNVPTSDRSKGIEDEESKIQIETLEKNCKEFNIDLFNMNDKRQGIVHIIGPEQGFTQPGTVIVCGDSHTATHGAFGSLAFGIGTSEVEHVLATQTLIQKKSKNFLIKVTGKLPIGVTAKDVILQTIGKIGTAGGTGMIIEYAGSTVENLSVEERMTICNMSIEAGARAGLIAPDEKTFQYLKNKPMSPKKKNWDKALEYWSTLKSDQEAKFDKEMEIIANEISPMVTWGTSPQDVVPVNGLIPDPEKEKDEDKRASMNRSLAYMGLKANTKITDIKVDRIFIGSCTNGRIVDLREAAKILKGKKVAKNVSAMVVPGSGLVKIQAEEEGLDKIFKESGFDWREPGCSMCLAMNADKLNPQERCASTSNRNFEGRQGRGGRTHLVSPAMAAAAAIDGHLTDVRKFKN
;
A
#
# COMPACT_ATOMS: atom_id res chain seq x y z
N MET A 1 17.00 -29.07 3.34
CA MET A 1 15.66 -29.13 2.72
C MET A 1 15.49 -27.88 1.89
N PRO A 2 14.84 -27.94 0.72
CA PRO A 2 14.52 -26.76 -0.06
C PRO A 2 13.67 -25.77 0.75
N LEU A 3 13.99 -24.48 0.68
CA LEU A 3 13.40 -23.41 1.48
C LEU A 3 12.66 -22.41 0.58
N THR A 4 11.54 -21.89 1.06
CA THR A 4 10.89 -20.73 0.44
C THR A 4 11.67 -19.45 0.73
N LEU A 5 11.42 -18.38 -0.01
CA LEU A 5 11.98 -17.06 0.28
C LEU A 5 11.68 -16.65 1.73
N TYR A 6 10.45 -16.85 2.18
CA TYR A 6 10.06 -16.56 3.56
C TYR A 6 10.86 -17.39 4.57
N ASP A 7 11.05 -18.69 4.32
CA ASP A 7 11.82 -19.57 5.22
C ASP A 7 13.28 -19.10 5.36
N LYS A 8 13.90 -18.68 4.26
CA LYS A 8 15.28 -18.17 4.27
C LYS A 8 15.39 -16.92 5.14
N ILE A 9 14.53 -15.92 4.90
CA ILE A 9 14.56 -14.69 5.67
C ILE A 9 14.25 -14.97 7.15
N TRP A 10 13.23 -15.78 7.43
CA TRP A 10 12.86 -16.13 8.80
C TRP A 10 14.01 -16.78 9.54
N ASN A 11 14.64 -17.79 8.94
CA ASN A 11 15.72 -18.55 9.58
C ASN A 11 16.95 -17.68 9.87
N ASP A 12 17.28 -16.74 8.99
CA ASP A 12 18.41 -15.82 9.17
C ASP A 12 18.19 -14.83 10.34
N HIS A 13 16.94 -14.65 10.80
CA HIS A 13 16.58 -13.67 11.84
C HIS A 13 16.17 -14.30 13.17
N ILE A 14 16.25 -15.61 13.31
CA ILE A 14 15.97 -16.30 14.59
C ILE A 14 17.05 -15.96 15.61
N VAL A 15 16.68 -15.25 16.67
CA VAL A 15 17.54 -15.04 17.84
C VAL A 15 17.41 -16.20 18.82
N HIS A 16 16.17 -16.65 19.07
CA HIS A 16 15.85 -17.78 19.93
C HIS A 16 14.50 -18.36 19.56
N GLN A 17 14.36 -19.68 19.63
CA GLN A 17 13.10 -20.36 19.40
C GLN A 17 12.78 -21.29 20.57
N GLN A 18 11.56 -21.19 21.08
CA GLN A 18 11.04 -22.05 22.14
C GLN A 18 10.49 -23.36 21.57
N ASN A 19 10.30 -24.36 22.42
CA ASN A 19 9.79 -25.66 22.03
C ASN A 19 8.36 -25.62 21.45
N ASP A 20 7.56 -24.61 21.81
CA ASP A 20 6.19 -24.41 21.30
C ASP A 20 6.14 -23.65 19.96
N GLY A 21 7.30 -23.38 19.37
CA GLY A 21 7.46 -22.65 18.11
C GLY A 21 7.44 -21.12 18.25
N THR A 22 7.27 -20.59 19.46
CA THR A 22 7.41 -19.15 19.72
C THR A 22 8.85 -18.71 19.46
N THR A 23 9.03 -17.70 18.63
CA THR A 23 10.35 -17.28 18.15
C THR A 23 10.60 -15.81 18.50
N LEU A 24 11.76 -15.54 19.06
CA LEU A 24 12.30 -14.19 19.18
C LEU A 24 13.02 -13.87 17.86
N LEU A 25 12.43 -12.98 17.07
CA LEU A 25 12.88 -12.60 15.74
C LEU A 25 13.63 -11.28 15.80
N TYR A 26 14.81 -11.18 15.17
CA TYR A 26 15.52 -9.91 15.01
C TYR A 26 14.82 -9.02 13.99
N VAL A 27 14.77 -7.71 14.26
CA VAL A 27 14.18 -6.69 13.37
C VAL A 27 15.29 -5.78 12.86
N ASP A 28 15.50 -5.74 11.54
CA ASP A 28 16.56 -4.93 10.93
C ASP A 28 16.19 -3.46 10.81
N ARG A 29 14.93 -3.18 10.50
CA ARG A 29 14.46 -1.82 10.21
C ARG A 29 13.14 -1.56 10.88
N HIS A 30 13.01 -0.39 11.48
CA HIS A 30 11.78 0.07 12.11
C HIS A 30 11.36 1.41 11.50
N LEU A 31 10.19 1.44 10.88
CA LEU A 31 9.56 2.66 10.41
C LEU A 31 8.53 3.13 11.44
N ILE A 32 8.51 4.40 11.74
CA ILE A 32 7.57 4.99 12.71
C ILE A 32 6.93 6.26 12.18
N HIS A 33 5.71 6.52 12.62
CA HIS A 33 4.94 7.71 12.27
C HIS A 33 4.17 8.24 13.49
N GLU A 34 3.51 9.38 13.35
CA GLU A 34 2.90 10.13 14.43
C GLU A 34 1.73 9.41 15.14
N VAL A 35 1.03 8.51 14.47
CA VAL A 35 -0.21 7.91 15.01
C VAL A 35 0.05 6.81 16.05
N THR A 36 1.01 5.92 15.81
CA THR A 36 1.23 4.72 16.63
C THR A 36 2.45 4.78 17.52
N SER A 37 3.25 5.85 17.46
CA SER A 37 4.48 5.96 18.22
C SER A 37 4.39 6.70 19.57
N PRO A 38 3.45 7.62 19.84
CA PRO A 38 3.47 8.43 21.06
C PRO A 38 3.49 7.62 22.34
N GLN A 39 2.60 6.62 22.48
CA GLN A 39 2.52 5.78 23.67
C GLN A 39 3.75 4.87 23.83
N ALA A 40 4.32 4.40 22.72
CA ALA A 40 5.54 3.58 22.75
C ALA A 40 6.74 4.38 23.34
N PHE A 41 6.91 5.63 22.93
CA PHE A 41 7.95 6.50 23.48
C PHE A 41 7.70 6.88 24.96
N GLU A 42 6.43 7.10 25.33
CA GLU A 42 6.08 7.35 26.72
C GLU A 42 6.42 6.16 27.60
N SER A 43 6.09 4.95 27.19
CA SER A 43 6.44 3.72 27.90
C SER A 43 7.95 3.54 28.04
N LEU A 44 8.74 3.82 26.99
CA LEU A 44 10.21 3.82 27.08
C LEU A 44 10.72 4.80 28.14
N ARG A 45 10.16 5.99 28.19
CA ARG A 45 10.53 7.05 29.14
C ARG A 45 10.22 6.65 30.58
N LEU A 46 9.01 6.13 30.82
CA LEU A 46 8.60 5.61 32.13
C LEU A 46 9.47 4.45 32.60
N ALA A 47 9.83 3.55 31.70
CA ALA A 47 10.73 2.42 31.97
C ALA A 47 12.21 2.81 32.01
N LYS A 48 12.57 4.09 31.80
CA LYS A 48 13.95 4.61 31.72
C LYS A 48 14.81 3.85 30.69
N ARG A 49 14.19 3.43 29.58
CA ARG A 49 14.84 2.70 28.48
C ARG A 49 15.21 3.66 27.35
N LYS A 50 16.31 3.36 26.66
CA LYS A 50 16.74 4.05 25.45
C LYS A 50 16.29 3.27 24.21
N VAL A 51 16.18 3.95 23.09
CA VAL A 51 16.06 3.28 21.78
C VAL A 51 17.39 2.56 21.50
N ARG A 52 17.32 1.25 21.23
CA ARG A 52 18.51 0.39 21.09
C ARG A 52 19.33 0.73 19.85
N LYS A 53 18.69 0.98 18.72
CA LYS A 53 19.34 1.26 17.43
C LYS A 53 18.64 2.42 16.71
N PRO A 54 18.83 3.67 17.12
CA PRO A 54 18.19 4.82 16.48
C PRO A 54 18.48 4.90 14.98
N ASN A 55 19.68 4.53 14.54
CA ASN A 55 20.10 4.54 13.14
C ASN A 55 19.44 3.44 12.27
N LEU A 56 18.72 2.49 12.86
CA LEU A 56 17.90 1.48 12.18
C LEU A 56 16.40 1.80 12.28
N THR A 57 16.07 2.98 12.81
CA THR A 57 14.71 3.51 12.92
C THR A 57 14.62 4.78 12.07
N LEU A 58 13.57 4.90 11.27
CA LEU A 58 13.31 6.07 10.44
C LEU A 58 11.88 6.56 10.68
N ALA A 59 11.74 7.84 10.98
CA ALA A 59 10.47 8.47 11.29
C ALA A 59 9.99 9.41 10.18
N VAL A 60 8.67 9.50 10.01
CA VAL A 60 8.02 10.46 9.13
C VAL A 60 6.64 10.83 9.67
N ALA A 61 6.20 12.07 9.45
CA ALA A 61 4.81 12.47 9.65
C ALA A 61 4.08 12.34 8.31
N ASP A 62 3.00 11.54 8.24
CA ASP A 62 2.34 11.23 6.98
C ASP A 62 0.80 11.14 7.02
N HIS A 63 0.21 10.79 8.16
CA HIS A 63 -1.23 10.60 8.30
C HIS A 63 -1.99 11.90 8.57
N ASN A 64 -1.49 12.72 9.48
CA ASN A 64 -2.12 13.93 9.98
C ASN A 64 -1.63 15.21 9.29
N VAL A 65 -0.72 15.08 8.33
CA VAL A 65 -0.19 16.25 7.61
C VAL A 65 -1.24 16.84 6.66
N PRO A 66 -1.38 18.17 6.59
CA PRO A 66 -2.22 18.81 5.59
C PRO A 66 -1.63 18.58 4.18
N THR A 67 -2.51 18.28 3.23
CA THR A 67 -2.17 18.18 1.80
C THR A 67 -2.54 19.43 1.00
N SER A 68 -3.15 20.41 1.66
CA SER A 68 -3.40 21.75 1.15
C SER A 68 -2.21 22.69 1.41
N ASP A 69 -2.44 23.98 1.45
CA ASP A 69 -1.42 25.00 1.70
C ASP A 69 -0.81 24.87 3.11
N ARG A 70 0.39 24.32 3.18
CA ARG A 70 1.14 24.11 4.43
C ARG A 70 1.65 25.38 5.09
N SER A 71 1.64 26.54 4.39
CA SER A 71 2.04 27.82 4.97
C SER A 71 1.10 28.28 6.10
N LYS A 72 -0.12 27.75 6.14
CA LYS A 72 -1.10 27.97 7.20
C LYS A 72 -0.88 27.12 8.44
N GLY A 73 0.09 26.20 8.42
CA GLY A 73 0.32 25.26 9.50
C GLY A 73 -0.72 24.13 9.53
N ILE A 74 -0.91 23.55 10.72
CA ILE A 74 -1.86 22.47 10.97
C ILE A 74 -3.02 23.04 11.77
N GLU A 75 -4.20 23.11 11.15
CA GLU A 75 -5.40 23.72 11.75
C GLU A 75 -6.06 22.80 12.79
N ASP A 76 -6.01 21.48 12.57
CA ASP A 76 -6.55 20.49 13.50
C ASP A 76 -5.59 20.31 14.68
N GLU A 77 -6.06 20.64 15.90
CA GLU A 77 -5.23 20.66 17.10
C GLU A 77 -4.73 19.25 17.50
N GLU A 78 -5.53 18.20 17.29
CA GLU A 78 -5.12 16.83 17.60
C GLU A 78 -4.02 16.38 16.65
N SER A 79 -4.16 16.62 15.36
CA SER A 79 -3.14 16.36 14.35
C SER A 79 -1.83 17.09 14.65
N LYS A 80 -1.92 18.35 15.05
CA LYS A 80 -0.77 19.17 15.44
C LYS A 80 -0.04 18.59 16.63
N ILE A 81 -0.75 18.25 17.71
CA ILE A 81 -0.17 17.63 18.91
C ILE A 81 0.55 16.32 18.56
N GLN A 82 -0.03 15.49 17.71
CA GLN A 82 0.58 14.20 17.32
C GLN A 82 1.89 14.42 16.54
N ILE A 83 1.91 15.36 15.60
CA ILE A 83 3.11 15.67 14.80
C ILE A 83 4.20 16.29 15.69
N GLU A 84 3.89 17.27 16.52
CA GLU A 84 4.83 17.89 17.46
C GLU A 84 5.38 16.88 18.47
N THR A 85 4.55 15.94 18.92
CA THR A 85 4.96 14.85 19.79
C THR A 85 5.96 13.92 19.11
N LEU A 86 5.73 13.56 17.83
CA LEU A 86 6.68 12.77 17.05
C LEU A 86 8.03 13.50 16.93
N GLU A 87 8.01 14.80 16.60
CA GLU A 87 9.22 15.62 16.47
C GLU A 87 10.02 15.67 17.77
N LYS A 88 9.33 15.90 18.90
CA LYS A 88 9.93 15.90 20.23
C LYS A 88 10.56 14.55 20.56
N ASN A 89 9.84 13.46 20.33
CA ASN A 89 10.32 12.10 20.61
C ASN A 89 11.53 11.74 19.74
N CYS A 90 11.49 12.03 18.44
CA CYS A 90 12.62 11.77 17.55
C CYS A 90 13.88 12.54 17.96
N LYS A 91 13.75 13.79 18.38
CA LYS A 91 14.83 14.61 18.90
C LYS A 91 15.40 14.02 20.20
N GLU A 92 14.55 13.64 21.16
CA GLU A 92 14.94 13.06 22.44
C GLU A 92 15.69 11.74 22.28
N PHE A 93 15.20 10.86 21.42
CA PHE A 93 15.75 9.53 21.21
C PHE A 93 16.75 9.41 20.05
N ASN A 94 17.13 10.56 19.45
CA ASN A 94 18.11 10.66 18.36
C ASN A 94 17.75 9.80 17.14
N ILE A 95 16.48 9.88 16.70
CA ILE A 95 15.94 9.18 15.53
C ILE A 95 15.84 10.16 14.36
N ASP A 96 16.27 9.71 13.18
CA ASP A 96 16.10 10.48 11.94
C ASP A 96 14.62 10.67 11.60
N LEU A 97 14.21 11.92 11.40
CA LEU A 97 12.85 12.31 11.09
C LEU A 97 12.78 13.13 9.81
N PHE A 98 11.91 12.72 8.89
CA PHE A 98 11.48 13.58 7.79
C PHE A 98 10.21 14.32 8.22
N ASN A 99 10.37 15.52 8.75
CA ASN A 99 9.26 16.35 9.18
C ASN A 99 8.48 16.92 7.97
N MET A 100 7.38 17.59 8.24
CA MET A 100 6.46 18.11 7.22
C MET A 100 7.13 19.03 6.18
N ASN A 101 8.24 19.71 6.52
CA ASN A 101 8.97 20.64 5.66
C ASN A 101 10.18 19.99 4.95
N ASP A 102 10.51 18.74 5.24
CA ASP A 102 11.58 18.02 4.57
C ASP A 102 11.12 17.59 3.17
N LYS A 103 11.91 17.87 2.14
CA LYS A 103 11.61 17.43 0.76
C LYS A 103 11.46 15.92 0.59
N ARG A 104 11.97 15.13 1.56
CA ARG A 104 11.85 13.67 1.59
C ARG A 104 10.59 13.19 2.34
N GLN A 105 9.83 14.13 2.95
CA GLN A 105 8.59 13.79 3.63
C GLN A 105 7.61 13.15 2.64
N GLY A 106 6.87 12.19 3.12
CA GLY A 106 5.87 11.45 2.37
C GLY A 106 5.33 10.27 3.15
N ILE A 107 4.56 9.44 2.51
CA ILE A 107 3.96 8.26 3.11
C ILE A 107 5.05 7.29 3.55
N VAL A 108 4.97 6.79 4.77
CA VAL A 108 5.99 5.95 5.43
C VAL A 108 6.42 4.75 4.56
N HIS A 109 5.50 4.12 3.83
CA HIS A 109 5.80 2.99 2.94
C HIS A 109 6.33 3.38 1.55
N ILE A 110 6.46 4.68 1.28
CA ILE A 110 7.08 5.22 0.06
C ILE A 110 8.48 5.72 0.38
N ILE A 111 8.67 6.43 1.50
CA ILE A 111 9.97 7.02 1.84
C ILE A 111 11.04 5.96 2.14
N GLY A 112 10.68 4.85 2.76
CA GLY A 112 11.61 3.75 3.05
C GLY A 112 12.30 3.21 1.78
N PRO A 113 11.54 2.78 0.75
CA PRO A 113 12.08 2.42 -0.56
C PRO A 113 12.88 3.54 -1.24
N GLU A 114 12.35 4.75 -1.30
CA GLU A 114 13.00 5.89 -1.95
C GLU A 114 14.38 6.21 -1.37
N GLN A 115 14.55 6.03 -0.07
CA GLN A 115 15.83 6.24 0.60
C GLN A 115 16.76 5.02 0.54
N GLY A 116 16.28 3.84 0.09
CA GLY A 116 17.04 2.60 0.18
C GLY A 116 17.16 2.07 1.61
N PHE A 117 16.27 2.52 2.51
CA PHE A 117 16.12 1.98 3.86
C PHE A 117 15.50 0.57 3.82
N THR A 118 14.59 0.33 2.88
CA THR A 118 14.07 -0.99 2.53
C THR A 118 15.09 -1.75 1.70
N GLN A 119 15.49 -2.94 2.14
CA GLN A 119 16.50 -3.75 1.47
C GLN A 119 16.10 -5.23 1.46
N PRO A 120 16.45 -5.99 0.41
CA PRO A 120 16.16 -7.42 0.34
C PRO A 120 16.70 -8.20 1.54
N GLY A 121 15.96 -9.21 1.97
CA GLY A 121 16.37 -10.11 3.05
C GLY A 121 16.26 -9.52 4.46
N THR A 122 15.72 -8.31 4.62
CA THR A 122 15.56 -7.67 5.93
C THR A 122 14.18 -7.92 6.53
N VAL A 123 14.09 -7.93 7.86
CA VAL A 123 12.82 -7.86 8.60
C VAL A 123 12.51 -6.39 8.89
N ILE A 124 11.37 -5.90 8.38
CA ILE A 124 10.92 -4.51 8.50
C ILE A 124 9.58 -4.47 9.23
N VAL A 125 9.47 -3.59 10.22
CA VAL A 125 8.22 -3.39 10.96
C VAL A 125 7.83 -1.92 11.03
N CYS A 126 6.52 -1.68 11.17
CA CYS A 126 5.94 -0.36 11.38
C CYS A 126 4.60 -0.52 12.12
N GLY A 127 4.15 0.50 12.81
CA GLY A 127 2.82 0.55 13.43
C GLY A 127 1.66 0.72 12.43
N ASP A 128 1.83 0.27 11.19
CA ASP A 128 0.83 0.34 10.10
C ASP A 128 0.77 -0.99 9.35
N SER A 129 -0.45 -1.46 9.04
CA SER A 129 -0.68 -2.75 8.39
C SER A 129 -0.10 -2.83 6.97
N HIS A 130 -0.02 -1.70 6.23
CA HIS A 130 0.53 -1.68 4.86
C HIS A 130 2.06 -1.73 4.80
N THR A 131 2.73 -1.99 5.92
CA THR A 131 4.16 -2.34 5.97
C THR A 131 4.50 -3.50 5.02
N ALA A 132 3.53 -4.36 4.71
CA ALA A 132 3.65 -5.40 3.68
C ALA A 132 4.13 -4.88 2.31
N THR A 133 3.98 -3.59 2.01
CA THR A 133 4.49 -2.93 0.79
C THR A 133 5.97 -3.23 0.54
N HIS A 134 6.77 -3.27 1.61
CA HIS A 134 8.22 -3.48 1.53
C HIS A 134 8.60 -4.90 1.07
N GLY A 135 7.66 -5.85 1.13
CA GLY A 135 7.84 -7.20 0.59
C GLY A 135 8.09 -7.25 -0.92
N ALA A 136 7.74 -6.19 -1.65
CA ALA A 136 8.08 -6.01 -3.06
C ALA A 136 9.59 -6.02 -3.34
N PHE A 137 10.39 -5.80 -2.32
CA PHE A 137 11.86 -5.82 -2.36
C PHE A 137 12.45 -7.14 -1.85
N GLY A 138 11.63 -8.14 -1.53
CA GLY A 138 12.08 -9.35 -0.86
C GLY A 138 12.44 -9.14 0.61
N SER A 139 11.76 -8.22 1.29
CA SER A 139 11.86 -7.99 2.73
C SER A 139 10.69 -8.67 3.44
N LEU A 140 10.90 -9.33 4.55
CA LEU A 140 9.82 -9.78 5.42
C LEU A 140 9.28 -8.59 6.21
N ALA A 141 8.18 -8.02 5.73
CA ALA A 141 7.68 -6.74 6.23
C ALA A 141 6.21 -6.85 6.66
N PHE A 142 5.90 -6.42 7.89
CA PHE A 142 4.56 -6.52 8.45
C PHE A 142 4.27 -5.47 9.52
N GLY A 143 2.97 -5.17 9.67
CA GLY A 143 2.46 -4.25 10.68
C GLY A 143 2.51 -4.84 12.08
N ILE A 144 2.75 -3.98 13.09
CA ILE A 144 2.80 -4.33 14.51
C ILE A 144 1.96 -3.37 15.35
N GLY A 145 1.52 -3.82 16.53
CA GLY A 145 0.77 -2.99 17.47
C GLY A 145 1.67 -2.03 18.26
N THR A 146 1.08 -1.04 18.91
CA THR A 146 1.81 0.00 19.68
C THR A 146 2.73 -0.57 20.76
N SER A 147 2.32 -1.61 21.50
CA SER A 147 3.16 -2.29 22.49
C SER A 147 4.34 -3.03 21.86
N GLU A 148 4.16 -3.55 20.66
CA GLU A 148 5.25 -4.17 19.89
C GLU A 148 6.20 -3.09 19.34
N VAL A 149 5.70 -1.89 18.97
CA VAL A 149 6.55 -0.74 18.60
C VAL A 149 7.50 -0.40 19.75
N GLU A 150 7.00 -0.29 20.99
CA GLU A 150 7.84 -0.09 22.20
C GLU A 150 8.90 -1.20 22.32
N HIS A 151 8.47 -2.45 22.22
CA HIS A 151 9.34 -3.60 22.35
C HIS A 151 10.49 -3.57 21.33
N VAL A 152 10.20 -3.30 20.07
CA VAL A 152 11.20 -3.21 19.00
C VAL A 152 12.14 -2.02 19.21
N LEU A 153 11.64 -0.86 19.61
CA LEU A 153 12.48 0.29 19.95
C LEU A 153 13.48 -0.03 21.06
N ALA A 154 13.03 -0.76 22.09
CA ALA A 154 13.85 -1.12 23.24
C ALA A 154 14.87 -2.25 22.96
N THR A 155 14.51 -3.22 22.12
CA THR A 155 15.23 -4.50 22.02
C THR A 155 15.74 -4.85 20.63
N GLN A 156 15.19 -4.27 19.59
CA GLN A 156 15.40 -4.64 18.18
C GLN A 156 14.94 -6.07 17.88
N THR A 157 14.01 -6.60 18.66
CA THR A 157 13.47 -7.95 18.48
C THR A 157 11.95 -7.96 18.61
N LEU A 158 11.33 -9.05 18.17
CA LEU A 158 9.87 -9.24 18.24
C LEU A 158 9.54 -10.70 18.50
N ILE A 159 8.57 -10.98 19.35
CA ILE A 159 8.09 -12.33 19.61
C ILE A 159 7.01 -12.67 18.57
N GLN A 160 7.24 -13.68 17.76
CA GLN A 160 6.33 -14.10 16.69
C GLN A 160 6.23 -15.63 16.60
N LYS A 161 5.15 -16.12 16.00
CA LYS A 161 5.04 -17.51 15.52
C LYS A 161 5.19 -17.51 14.01
N LYS A 162 5.88 -18.53 13.49
CA LYS A 162 6.10 -18.69 12.04
C LYS A 162 4.76 -18.87 11.33
N SER A 163 4.52 -18.07 10.31
CA SER A 163 3.35 -18.15 9.44
C SER A 163 3.50 -19.30 8.43
N LYS A 164 2.39 -19.72 7.83
CA LYS A 164 2.38 -20.66 6.70
C LYS A 164 2.77 -19.95 5.39
N ASN A 165 3.22 -20.73 4.41
CA ASN A 165 3.60 -20.26 3.08
C ASN A 165 2.45 -20.41 2.08
N PHE A 166 2.09 -19.35 1.36
CA PHE A 166 1.11 -19.39 0.29
C PHE A 166 1.74 -18.83 -0.99
N LEU A 167 1.81 -19.64 -2.05
CA LEU A 167 2.32 -19.24 -3.35
C LEU A 167 1.17 -18.82 -4.27
N ILE A 168 1.23 -17.60 -4.83
CA ILE A 168 0.35 -17.15 -5.90
C ILE A 168 1.20 -16.91 -7.15
N LYS A 169 1.04 -17.76 -8.16
CA LYS A 169 1.67 -17.61 -9.48
C LYS A 169 0.77 -16.79 -10.38
N VAL A 170 1.28 -15.68 -10.92
CA VAL A 170 0.58 -14.90 -11.95
C VAL A 170 1.34 -15.07 -13.27
N THR A 171 0.71 -15.74 -14.21
CA THR A 171 1.35 -16.15 -15.49
C THR A 171 0.66 -15.48 -16.66
N GLY A 172 1.41 -15.31 -17.75
CA GLY A 172 0.90 -14.69 -18.97
C GLY A 172 1.22 -13.20 -19.06
N LYS A 173 0.49 -12.49 -19.94
CA LYS A 173 0.70 -11.06 -20.23
C LYS A 173 -0.53 -10.26 -19.82
N LEU A 174 -0.33 -9.15 -19.12
CA LEU A 174 -1.43 -8.24 -18.79
C LEU A 174 -2.05 -7.65 -20.05
N PRO A 175 -3.39 -7.69 -20.18
CA PRO A 175 -4.10 -7.02 -21.27
C PRO A 175 -3.94 -5.50 -21.20
N ILE A 176 -4.20 -4.82 -22.31
CA ILE A 176 -4.23 -3.36 -22.36
C ILE A 176 -5.24 -2.82 -21.32
N GLY A 177 -4.84 -1.84 -20.55
CA GLY A 177 -5.67 -1.21 -19.51
C GLY A 177 -5.67 -1.91 -18.16
N VAL A 178 -5.07 -3.09 -18.06
CA VAL A 178 -4.90 -3.84 -16.81
C VAL A 178 -3.57 -3.49 -16.15
N THR A 179 -3.58 -3.30 -14.85
CA THR A 179 -2.41 -2.91 -14.03
C THR A 179 -2.22 -3.86 -12.86
N ALA A 180 -1.17 -3.69 -12.09
CA ALA A 180 -0.92 -4.44 -10.85
C ALA A 180 -2.07 -4.29 -9.83
N LYS A 181 -2.78 -3.14 -9.83
CA LYS A 181 -3.97 -2.93 -8.99
C LYS A 181 -5.09 -3.91 -9.35
N ASP A 182 -5.29 -4.15 -10.65
CA ASP A 182 -6.32 -5.08 -11.11
C ASP A 182 -5.94 -6.53 -10.78
N VAL A 183 -4.64 -6.87 -10.86
CA VAL A 183 -4.12 -8.18 -10.45
C VAL A 183 -4.42 -8.47 -8.99
N ILE A 184 -4.11 -7.54 -8.10
CA ILE A 184 -4.34 -7.76 -6.66
C ILE A 184 -5.82 -7.72 -6.30
N LEU A 185 -6.64 -6.86 -6.92
CA LEU A 185 -8.10 -6.86 -6.74
C LEU A 185 -8.71 -8.18 -7.21
N GLN A 186 -8.32 -8.69 -8.37
CA GLN A 186 -8.72 -10.03 -8.86
C GLN A 186 -8.33 -11.13 -7.88
N THR A 187 -7.11 -11.05 -7.34
CA THR A 187 -6.61 -12.00 -6.34
C THR A 187 -7.50 -12.00 -5.10
N ILE A 188 -7.75 -10.83 -4.53
CA ILE A 188 -8.60 -10.67 -3.33
C ILE A 188 -10.04 -11.13 -3.61
N GLY A 189 -10.57 -10.80 -4.78
CA GLY A 189 -11.90 -11.28 -5.21
C GLY A 189 -11.99 -12.81 -5.28
N LYS A 190 -10.91 -13.49 -5.69
CA LYS A 190 -10.87 -14.97 -5.76
C LYS A 190 -10.73 -15.65 -4.40
N ILE A 191 -9.87 -15.13 -3.51
CA ILE A 191 -9.55 -15.81 -2.24
C ILE A 191 -10.31 -15.25 -1.05
N GLY A 192 -10.93 -14.09 -1.19
CA GLY A 192 -11.61 -13.37 -0.11
C GLY A 192 -10.65 -12.67 0.86
N THR A 193 -11.21 -11.85 1.75
CA THR A 193 -10.46 -11.08 2.77
C THR A 193 -9.85 -11.93 3.89
N ALA A 194 -10.22 -13.21 3.99
CA ALA A 194 -9.66 -14.18 4.95
C ALA A 194 -8.79 -15.26 4.28
N GLY A 195 -8.65 -15.24 2.97
CA GLY A 195 -8.00 -16.32 2.21
C GLY A 195 -6.52 -16.53 2.49
N GLY A 196 -5.84 -15.49 3.00
CA GLY A 196 -4.43 -15.48 3.40
C GLY A 196 -4.20 -15.47 4.91
N THR A 197 -5.24 -15.65 5.73
CA THR A 197 -5.12 -15.56 7.20
C THR A 197 -4.09 -16.55 7.74
N GLY A 198 -3.15 -16.05 8.55
CA GLY A 198 -2.06 -16.83 9.12
C GLY A 198 -0.96 -17.22 8.11
N MET A 199 -0.95 -16.60 6.93
CA MET A 199 0.01 -16.90 5.85
C MET A 199 0.82 -15.68 5.46
N ILE A 200 2.00 -15.95 4.89
CA ILE A 200 2.77 -15.03 4.06
C ILE A 200 2.50 -15.41 2.61
N ILE A 201 2.10 -14.46 1.78
CA ILE A 201 1.86 -14.71 0.35
C ILE A 201 3.13 -14.37 -0.43
N GLU A 202 3.70 -15.35 -1.11
CA GLU A 202 4.75 -15.13 -2.12
C GLU A 202 4.11 -15.03 -3.50
N TYR A 203 4.35 -13.92 -4.20
CA TYR A 203 3.91 -13.74 -5.58
C TYR A 203 5.05 -14.02 -6.55
N ALA A 204 4.80 -14.86 -7.53
CA ALA A 204 5.76 -15.28 -8.53
C ALA A 204 5.12 -15.40 -9.92
N GLY A 205 5.90 -15.80 -10.91
CA GLY A 205 5.48 -16.06 -12.28
C GLY A 205 5.78 -14.91 -13.23
N SER A 206 5.67 -15.20 -14.53
CA SER A 206 6.14 -14.34 -15.61
C SER A 206 5.52 -12.94 -15.60
N THR A 207 4.27 -12.81 -15.17
CA THR A 207 3.64 -11.48 -15.03
C THR A 207 4.33 -10.66 -13.94
N VAL A 208 4.54 -11.24 -12.74
CA VAL A 208 5.17 -10.55 -11.60
C VAL A 208 6.61 -10.14 -11.92
N GLU A 209 7.37 -11.01 -12.58
CA GLU A 209 8.74 -10.72 -13.03
C GLU A 209 8.79 -9.53 -14.01
N ASN A 210 7.75 -9.35 -14.83
CA ASN A 210 7.67 -8.25 -15.78
C ASN A 210 7.25 -6.92 -15.18
N LEU A 211 6.61 -6.90 -14.00
CA LEU A 211 6.22 -5.68 -13.30
C LEU A 211 7.44 -4.83 -12.89
N SER A 212 7.26 -3.52 -12.85
CA SER A 212 8.18 -2.60 -12.17
C SER A 212 8.14 -2.83 -10.67
N VAL A 213 9.14 -2.32 -9.94
CA VAL A 213 9.19 -2.43 -8.47
C VAL A 213 7.97 -1.74 -7.84
N GLU A 214 7.57 -0.60 -8.37
CA GLU A 214 6.41 0.16 -7.89
C GLU A 214 5.09 -0.60 -8.09
N GLU A 215 4.93 -1.30 -9.20
CA GLU A 215 3.78 -2.17 -9.43
C GLU A 215 3.78 -3.37 -8.47
N ARG A 216 4.95 -3.95 -8.18
CA ARG A 216 5.12 -4.99 -7.14
C ARG A 216 4.75 -4.47 -5.76
N MET A 217 5.09 -3.21 -5.45
CA MET A 217 4.67 -2.56 -4.20
C MET A 217 3.15 -2.50 -4.07
N THR A 218 2.42 -2.26 -5.16
CA THR A 218 0.94 -2.27 -5.15
C THR A 218 0.39 -3.65 -4.77
N ILE A 219 0.96 -4.73 -5.31
CA ILE A 219 0.54 -6.11 -4.99
C ILE A 219 0.82 -6.44 -3.53
N CYS A 220 2.05 -6.20 -3.06
CA CYS A 220 2.43 -6.48 -1.68
C CYS A 220 1.66 -5.62 -0.68
N ASN A 221 1.42 -4.32 -1.00
CA ASN A 221 0.63 -3.42 -0.19
C ASN A 221 -0.75 -4.00 0.14
N MET A 222 -1.47 -4.49 -0.87
CA MET A 222 -2.83 -5.00 -0.70
C MET A 222 -2.92 -6.48 -0.30
N SER A 223 -1.82 -7.16 -0.04
CA SER A 223 -1.83 -8.54 0.49
C SER A 223 -2.54 -8.63 1.85
N ILE A 224 -2.48 -7.57 2.63
CA ILE A 224 -3.17 -7.43 3.93
C ILE A 224 -4.69 -7.49 3.74
N GLU A 225 -5.20 -6.99 2.63
CA GLU A 225 -6.64 -7.01 2.31
C GLU A 225 -7.15 -8.43 1.99
N ALA A 226 -6.25 -9.36 1.71
CA ALA A 226 -6.53 -10.78 1.61
C ALA A 226 -6.39 -11.53 2.96
N GLY A 227 -6.14 -10.81 4.06
CA GLY A 227 -5.92 -11.36 5.39
C GLY A 227 -4.51 -11.90 5.63
N ALA A 228 -3.58 -11.78 4.68
CA ALA A 228 -2.21 -12.23 4.83
C ALA A 228 -1.44 -11.37 5.84
N ARG A 229 -0.43 -11.97 6.50
CA ARG A 229 0.48 -11.25 7.40
C ARG A 229 1.42 -10.33 6.63
N ALA A 230 1.88 -10.76 5.45
CA ALA A 230 2.71 -10.00 4.51
C ALA A 230 2.56 -10.55 3.10
N GLY A 231 2.99 -9.76 2.11
CA GLY A 231 3.25 -10.19 0.74
C GLY A 231 4.75 -10.17 0.48
N LEU A 232 5.26 -11.09 -0.33
CA LEU A 232 6.67 -11.18 -0.72
C LEU A 232 6.80 -11.35 -2.23
N ILE A 233 7.82 -10.72 -2.80
CA ILE A 233 8.28 -10.96 -4.16
C ILE A 233 9.79 -11.11 -4.11
N ALA A 234 10.33 -12.15 -4.73
CA ALA A 234 11.78 -12.36 -4.79
C ALA A 234 12.47 -11.16 -5.46
N PRO A 235 13.55 -10.63 -4.87
CA PRO A 235 14.29 -9.53 -5.47
C PRO A 235 15.00 -10.01 -6.75
N ASP A 236 15.06 -9.14 -7.73
CA ASP A 236 15.71 -9.38 -9.02
C ASP A 236 16.51 -8.15 -9.46
N GLU A 237 17.02 -8.17 -10.69
CA GLU A 237 17.78 -7.06 -11.25
C GLU A 237 17.03 -5.72 -11.21
N LYS A 238 15.70 -5.71 -11.40
CA LYS A 238 14.89 -4.48 -11.29
C LYS A 238 14.93 -3.92 -9.87
N THR A 239 14.84 -4.79 -8.85
CA THR A 239 14.98 -4.42 -7.44
C THR A 239 16.38 -3.86 -7.16
N PHE A 240 17.42 -4.48 -7.69
CA PHE A 240 18.80 -4.04 -7.50
C PHE A 240 19.03 -2.67 -8.15
N GLN A 241 18.57 -2.47 -9.37
CA GLN A 241 18.66 -1.18 -10.07
C GLN A 241 17.89 -0.07 -9.35
N TYR A 242 16.70 -0.38 -8.81
CA TYR A 242 15.92 0.58 -8.02
C TYR A 242 16.70 1.06 -6.78
N LEU A 243 17.37 0.15 -6.08
CA LEU A 243 18.13 0.44 -4.86
C LEU A 243 19.51 1.04 -5.11
N LYS A 244 20.03 0.90 -6.32
CA LYS A 244 21.37 1.40 -6.67
C LYS A 244 21.47 2.90 -6.44
N ASN A 245 22.50 3.30 -5.71
CA ASN A 245 22.79 4.71 -5.40
C ASN A 245 21.76 5.42 -4.49
N LYS A 246 20.78 4.73 -3.94
CA LYS A 246 19.90 5.36 -2.95
C LYS A 246 20.70 5.78 -1.70
N PRO A 247 20.26 6.83 -0.97
CA PRO A 247 21.05 7.39 0.13
C PRO A 247 21.46 6.37 1.21
N MET A 248 20.55 5.48 1.61
CA MET A 248 20.74 4.50 2.68
C MET A 248 21.05 3.09 2.15
N SER A 249 21.20 2.90 0.85
CA SER A 249 21.63 1.63 0.26
C SER A 249 23.11 1.37 0.56
N PRO A 250 23.53 0.10 0.59
CA PRO A 250 24.95 -0.27 0.71
C PRO A 250 25.79 0.41 -0.37
N LYS A 251 27.03 0.75 -0.05
CA LYS A 251 27.93 1.48 -0.96
C LYS A 251 29.23 0.71 -1.19
N LYS A 252 29.84 0.86 -2.36
CA LYS A 252 31.13 0.28 -2.72
C LYS A 252 31.15 -1.24 -2.45
N LYS A 253 32.19 -1.73 -1.78
CA LYS A 253 32.35 -3.17 -1.45
C LYS A 253 31.15 -3.78 -0.68
N ASN A 254 30.40 -2.97 0.09
CA ASN A 254 29.20 -3.46 0.77
C ASN A 254 28.03 -3.66 -0.23
N TRP A 255 27.99 -2.90 -1.32
CA TRP A 255 27.04 -3.12 -2.39
C TRP A 255 27.26 -4.48 -3.08
N ASP A 256 28.50 -4.80 -3.42
CA ASP A 256 28.83 -6.07 -4.06
C ASP A 256 28.46 -7.27 -3.17
N LYS A 257 28.79 -7.19 -1.86
CA LYS A 257 28.38 -8.20 -0.89
C LYS A 257 26.87 -8.31 -0.74
N ALA A 258 26.17 -7.18 -0.77
CA ALA A 258 24.71 -7.17 -0.71
C ALA A 258 24.10 -7.85 -1.94
N LEU A 259 24.60 -7.55 -3.14
CA LEU A 259 24.15 -8.22 -4.37
C LEU A 259 24.40 -9.73 -4.33
N GLU A 260 25.55 -10.18 -3.84
CA GLU A 260 25.84 -11.61 -3.65
C GLU A 260 24.78 -12.27 -2.77
N TYR A 261 24.46 -11.70 -1.61
CA TYR A 261 23.41 -12.21 -0.71
C TYR A 261 22.01 -12.08 -1.33
N TRP A 262 21.65 -10.91 -1.87
CA TRP A 262 20.33 -10.65 -2.41
C TRP A 262 19.96 -11.58 -3.58
N SER A 263 20.96 -11.97 -4.39
CA SER A 263 20.75 -12.91 -5.50
C SER A 263 20.37 -14.33 -5.05
N THR A 264 20.61 -14.68 -3.78
CA THR A 264 20.20 -15.97 -3.18
C THR A 264 18.77 -15.98 -2.69
N LEU A 265 18.13 -14.79 -2.56
CA LEU A 265 16.81 -14.57 -1.97
C LEU A 265 15.69 -14.87 -2.96
N LYS A 266 15.52 -16.14 -3.26
CA LYS A 266 14.41 -16.71 -4.03
C LYS A 266 14.06 -18.08 -3.45
N SER A 267 12.81 -18.51 -3.60
CA SER A 267 12.40 -19.85 -3.23
C SER A 267 13.16 -20.90 -4.05
N ASP A 268 13.60 -21.95 -3.42
CA ASP A 268 14.27 -23.07 -4.10
C ASP A 268 13.27 -23.78 -5.04
N GLN A 269 13.77 -24.42 -6.08
CA GLN A 269 12.92 -25.02 -7.12
C GLN A 269 11.96 -26.10 -6.55
N GLU A 270 12.39 -26.83 -5.51
CA GLU A 270 11.60 -27.86 -4.85
C GLU A 270 11.00 -27.42 -3.51
N ALA A 271 10.96 -26.08 -3.25
CA ALA A 271 10.36 -25.56 -2.03
C ALA A 271 8.87 -25.92 -1.98
N LYS A 272 8.40 -26.32 -0.80
CA LYS A 272 7.00 -26.67 -0.58
C LYS A 272 6.24 -25.50 0.04
N PHE A 273 5.07 -25.22 -0.51
CA PHE A 273 4.14 -24.24 0.03
C PHE A 273 2.94 -24.95 0.68
N ASP A 274 2.39 -24.39 1.74
CA ASP A 274 1.20 -24.91 2.40
C ASP A 274 -0.05 -24.72 1.52
N LYS A 275 -0.05 -23.70 0.64
CA LYS A 275 -1.10 -23.42 -0.31
C LYS A 275 -0.52 -22.84 -1.59
N GLU A 276 -1.09 -23.22 -2.72
CA GLU A 276 -0.72 -22.67 -4.02
C GLU A 276 -1.95 -22.26 -4.82
N MET A 277 -1.82 -21.23 -5.65
CA MET A 277 -2.84 -20.79 -6.60
C MET A 277 -2.18 -20.20 -7.84
N GLU A 278 -2.84 -20.37 -8.98
CA GLU A 278 -2.45 -19.73 -10.24
C GLU A 278 -3.52 -18.75 -10.72
N ILE A 279 -3.06 -17.63 -11.28
CA ILE A 279 -3.88 -16.61 -11.93
C ILE A 279 -3.32 -16.40 -13.34
N ILE A 280 -4.20 -16.52 -14.33
CA ILE A 280 -3.85 -16.25 -15.72
C ILE A 280 -4.08 -14.77 -16.01
N ALA A 281 -2.99 -14.03 -16.21
CA ALA A 281 -3.04 -12.57 -16.39
C ALA A 281 -3.85 -12.14 -17.61
N ASN A 282 -3.83 -12.94 -18.69
CA ASN A 282 -4.58 -12.66 -19.92
C ASN A 282 -6.11 -12.60 -19.72
N GLU A 283 -6.62 -13.20 -18.65
CA GLU A 283 -8.05 -13.24 -18.32
C GLU A 283 -8.49 -12.07 -17.44
N ILE A 284 -7.55 -11.27 -16.93
CA ILE A 284 -7.87 -10.15 -16.06
C ILE A 284 -8.39 -8.97 -16.89
N SER A 285 -9.46 -8.37 -16.44
CA SER A 285 -9.98 -7.09 -16.93
C SER A 285 -9.70 -5.96 -15.95
N PRO A 286 -9.81 -4.69 -16.33
CA PRO A 286 -9.84 -3.61 -15.36
C PRO A 286 -10.92 -3.85 -14.30
N MET A 287 -10.56 -3.80 -13.02
CA MET A 287 -11.38 -4.21 -11.89
C MET A 287 -11.93 -3.02 -11.11
N VAL A 288 -13.11 -3.18 -10.53
CA VAL A 288 -13.79 -2.18 -9.70
C VAL A 288 -14.45 -2.86 -8.50
N THR A 289 -14.27 -2.31 -7.30
CA THR A 289 -15.07 -2.77 -6.16
C THR A 289 -16.47 -2.14 -6.21
N TRP A 290 -17.51 -2.96 -6.00
CA TRP A 290 -18.91 -2.52 -5.99
C TRP A 290 -19.48 -2.37 -4.57
N GLY A 291 -18.89 -3.04 -3.58
CA GLY A 291 -19.36 -3.07 -2.20
C GLY A 291 -18.43 -2.38 -1.21
N THR A 292 -18.51 -2.79 0.06
CA THR A 292 -17.79 -2.19 1.20
C THR A 292 -16.55 -2.98 1.62
N SER A 293 -16.08 -3.89 0.76
CA SER A 293 -14.90 -4.71 0.98
C SER A 293 -14.09 -4.84 -0.31
N PRO A 294 -12.74 -4.94 -0.26
CA PRO A 294 -11.94 -5.20 -1.44
C PRO A 294 -12.25 -6.52 -2.16
N GLN A 295 -12.86 -7.49 -1.48
CA GLN A 295 -13.34 -8.73 -2.12
C GLN A 295 -14.61 -8.55 -2.95
N ASP A 296 -15.38 -7.48 -2.70
CA ASP A 296 -16.58 -7.15 -3.45
C ASP A 296 -16.20 -6.50 -4.78
N VAL A 297 -15.57 -7.24 -5.66
CA VAL A 297 -14.95 -6.75 -6.90
C VAL A 297 -15.48 -7.48 -8.12
N VAL A 298 -15.62 -6.74 -9.22
CA VAL A 298 -16.03 -7.27 -10.53
C VAL A 298 -15.25 -6.56 -11.66
N PRO A 299 -15.18 -7.15 -12.86
CA PRO A 299 -14.69 -6.44 -14.04
C PRO A 299 -15.53 -5.19 -14.34
N VAL A 300 -14.90 -4.14 -14.88
CA VAL A 300 -15.57 -2.87 -15.19
C VAL A 300 -16.73 -3.01 -16.20
N ASN A 301 -16.67 -4.00 -17.06
CA ASN A 301 -17.74 -4.33 -18.02
C ASN A 301 -18.79 -5.31 -17.45
N GLY A 302 -18.69 -5.62 -16.16
CA GLY A 302 -19.60 -6.52 -15.45
C GLY A 302 -20.84 -5.82 -14.88
N LEU A 303 -21.61 -6.62 -14.16
CA LEU A 303 -22.79 -6.20 -13.42
C LEU A 303 -22.52 -6.35 -11.92
N ILE A 304 -23.19 -5.55 -11.12
CA ILE A 304 -23.28 -5.76 -9.67
C ILE A 304 -23.94 -7.12 -9.43
N PRO A 305 -23.31 -8.01 -8.63
CA PRO A 305 -23.86 -9.33 -8.35
C PRO A 305 -25.24 -9.26 -7.68
N ASP A 306 -26.06 -10.26 -7.95
CA ASP A 306 -27.39 -10.38 -7.39
C ASP A 306 -27.34 -11.24 -6.10
N PRO A 307 -27.63 -10.68 -4.92
CA PRO A 307 -27.63 -11.43 -3.66
C PRO A 307 -28.58 -12.64 -3.66
N GLU A 308 -29.68 -12.59 -4.43
CA GLU A 308 -30.62 -13.70 -4.51
C GLU A 308 -30.04 -14.96 -5.18
N LYS A 309 -28.93 -14.80 -5.90
CA LYS A 309 -28.17 -15.91 -6.52
C LYS A 309 -27.12 -16.51 -5.59
N GLU A 310 -26.82 -15.86 -4.47
CA GLU A 310 -25.85 -16.35 -3.49
C GLU A 310 -26.53 -17.38 -2.56
N LYS A 311 -25.93 -18.56 -2.48
CA LYS A 311 -26.45 -19.68 -1.68
C LYS A 311 -26.10 -19.59 -0.20
N ASP A 312 -24.96 -18.98 0.11
CA ASP A 312 -24.48 -18.76 1.46
C ASP A 312 -25.27 -17.57 2.08
N GLU A 313 -25.98 -17.85 3.16
CA GLU A 313 -26.84 -16.85 3.82
C GLU A 313 -26.06 -15.69 4.39
N ASP A 314 -24.88 -15.93 4.98
CA ASP A 314 -24.03 -14.88 5.56
C ASP A 314 -23.45 -13.97 4.46
N LYS A 315 -23.00 -14.56 3.35
CA LYS A 315 -22.57 -13.80 2.17
C LYS A 315 -23.70 -12.99 1.58
N ARG A 316 -24.89 -13.60 1.41
CA ARG A 316 -26.08 -12.91 0.90
C ARG A 316 -26.45 -11.72 1.79
N ALA A 317 -26.45 -11.90 3.11
CA ALA A 317 -26.69 -10.83 4.06
C ALA A 317 -25.62 -9.72 3.98
N SER A 318 -24.35 -10.08 3.83
CA SER A 318 -23.24 -9.14 3.63
C SER A 318 -23.39 -8.34 2.33
N MET A 319 -23.71 -9.01 1.22
CA MET A 319 -23.98 -8.36 -0.06
C MET A 319 -25.13 -7.34 0.02
N ASN A 320 -26.22 -7.72 0.68
CA ASN A 320 -27.37 -6.82 0.89
C ASN A 320 -26.99 -5.58 1.71
N ARG A 321 -26.20 -5.73 2.78
CA ARG A 321 -25.67 -4.59 3.57
C ARG A 321 -24.77 -3.70 2.70
N SER A 322 -23.85 -4.28 1.94
CA SER A 322 -22.97 -3.54 1.03
C SER A 322 -23.77 -2.73 0.01
N LEU A 323 -24.77 -3.33 -0.63
CA LEU A 323 -25.65 -2.65 -1.59
C LEU A 323 -26.40 -1.49 -0.96
N ALA A 324 -26.97 -1.71 0.21
CA ALA A 324 -27.69 -0.68 0.96
C ALA A 324 -26.78 0.51 1.30
N TYR A 325 -25.59 0.25 1.87
CA TYR A 325 -24.61 1.30 2.18
C TYR A 325 -24.16 2.04 0.93
N MET A 326 -23.78 1.32 -0.11
CA MET A 326 -23.32 1.89 -1.37
C MET A 326 -24.45 2.55 -2.18
N GLY A 327 -25.72 2.37 -1.78
CA GLY A 327 -26.87 2.90 -2.51
C GLY A 327 -26.93 2.38 -3.94
N LEU A 328 -26.67 1.10 -4.13
CA LEU A 328 -26.63 0.42 -5.42
C LEU A 328 -27.69 -0.68 -5.48
N LYS A 329 -28.02 -1.09 -6.70
CA LYS A 329 -28.99 -2.18 -6.97
C LYS A 329 -28.27 -3.34 -7.67
N ALA A 330 -28.67 -4.56 -7.36
CA ALA A 330 -28.23 -5.74 -8.08
C ALA A 330 -28.48 -5.60 -9.60
N ASN A 331 -27.66 -6.26 -10.39
CA ASN A 331 -27.71 -6.26 -11.84
C ASN A 331 -27.49 -4.87 -12.52
N THR A 332 -27.10 -3.83 -11.77
CA THR A 332 -26.69 -2.55 -12.34
C THR A 332 -25.35 -2.72 -13.06
N LYS A 333 -25.20 -2.16 -14.26
CA LYS A 333 -23.90 -2.12 -14.94
C LYS A 333 -22.92 -1.23 -14.18
N ILE A 334 -21.69 -1.68 -14.00
CA ILE A 334 -20.63 -0.89 -13.33
C ILE A 334 -20.48 0.48 -14.03
N THR A 335 -20.54 0.51 -15.36
CA THR A 335 -20.39 1.75 -16.14
C THR A 335 -21.55 2.73 -16.00
N ASP A 336 -22.67 2.35 -15.39
CA ASP A 336 -23.80 3.26 -15.14
C ASP A 336 -23.67 3.98 -13.77
N ILE A 337 -22.65 3.62 -12.98
CA ILE A 337 -22.44 4.17 -11.63
C ILE A 337 -21.72 5.52 -11.74
N LYS A 338 -22.44 6.59 -11.43
CA LYS A 338 -21.89 7.96 -11.36
C LYS A 338 -20.94 8.12 -10.20
N VAL A 339 -19.95 9.00 -10.33
CA VAL A 339 -19.00 9.38 -9.27
C VAL A 339 -19.05 10.88 -9.04
N ASP A 340 -18.84 11.29 -7.77
CA ASP A 340 -18.80 12.68 -7.35
C ASP A 340 -17.37 13.13 -7.09
N ARG A 341 -16.51 12.20 -6.69
CA ARG A 341 -15.12 12.45 -6.28
C ARG A 341 -14.16 11.48 -6.96
N ILE A 342 -12.97 11.97 -7.22
CA ILE A 342 -11.82 11.15 -7.65
C ILE A 342 -10.67 11.39 -6.69
N PHE A 343 -10.07 10.29 -6.24
CA PHE A 343 -8.86 10.33 -5.44
C PHE A 343 -7.76 9.48 -6.09
N ILE A 344 -6.65 10.11 -6.45
CA ILE A 344 -5.43 9.44 -6.91
C ILE A 344 -4.33 9.72 -5.89
N GLY A 345 -3.81 8.68 -5.24
CA GLY A 345 -2.84 8.81 -4.17
C GLY A 345 -2.72 7.53 -3.34
N SER A 346 -2.36 7.66 -2.06
CA SER A 346 -2.17 6.54 -1.12
C SER A 346 -0.82 5.84 -1.25
N CYS A 347 -0.41 5.09 -0.23
CA CYS A 347 0.75 4.19 -0.31
C CYS A 347 0.61 3.12 -1.40
N THR A 348 -0.62 2.85 -1.84
CA THR A 348 -0.91 1.87 -2.90
C THR A 348 -0.57 2.40 -4.28
N ASN A 349 -0.98 3.63 -4.61
CA ASN A 349 -0.87 4.20 -5.96
C ASN A 349 -0.61 5.72 -5.97
N GLY A 350 0.33 6.18 -5.15
CA GLY A 350 0.81 7.57 -5.13
C GLY A 350 2.23 7.75 -5.66
N ARG A 351 2.80 6.76 -6.35
CA ARG A 351 4.17 6.78 -6.88
C ARG A 351 4.21 7.37 -8.27
N ILE A 352 5.42 7.69 -8.76
CA ILE A 352 5.60 8.36 -10.06
C ILE A 352 4.99 7.59 -11.23
N VAL A 353 5.07 6.26 -11.22
CA VAL A 353 4.49 5.40 -12.28
C VAL A 353 2.96 5.52 -12.30
N ASP A 354 2.33 5.60 -11.13
CA ASP A 354 0.89 5.74 -10.98
C ASP A 354 0.40 7.09 -11.54
N LEU A 355 1.13 8.17 -11.23
CA LEU A 355 0.84 9.52 -11.74
C LEU A 355 1.02 9.59 -13.26
N ARG A 356 2.07 8.96 -13.81
CA ARG A 356 2.30 8.89 -15.27
C ARG A 356 1.15 8.16 -15.97
N GLU A 357 0.67 7.04 -15.41
CA GLU A 357 -0.44 6.29 -16.01
C GLU A 357 -1.75 7.09 -16.02
N ALA A 358 -2.07 7.77 -14.93
CA ALA A 358 -3.24 8.64 -14.88
C ALA A 358 -3.11 9.85 -15.84
N ALA A 359 -1.94 10.49 -15.86
CA ALA A 359 -1.68 11.64 -16.73
C ALA A 359 -1.80 11.31 -18.22
N LYS A 360 -1.38 10.10 -18.66
CA LYS A 360 -1.57 9.63 -20.05
C LYS A 360 -3.04 9.65 -20.46
N ILE A 361 -3.96 9.27 -19.57
CA ILE A 361 -5.40 9.27 -19.83
C ILE A 361 -5.97 10.69 -19.85
N LEU A 362 -5.48 11.56 -18.95
CA LEU A 362 -5.97 12.93 -18.76
C LEU A 362 -5.49 13.92 -19.81
N LYS A 363 -4.37 13.66 -20.48
CA LYS A 363 -3.72 14.61 -21.39
C LYS A 363 -4.71 15.12 -22.46
N GLY A 364 -4.92 16.44 -22.49
CA GLY A 364 -5.84 17.12 -23.40
C GLY A 364 -7.34 16.94 -23.10
N LYS A 365 -7.67 16.38 -21.94
CA LYS A 365 -9.07 16.16 -21.52
C LYS A 365 -9.39 16.93 -20.24
N LYS A 366 -10.67 17.06 -19.93
CA LYS A 366 -11.18 17.77 -18.76
C LYS A 366 -12.00 16.84 -17.86
N VAL A 367 -11.91 17.07 -16.56
CA VAL A 367 -12.78 16.46 -15.56
C VAL A 367 -14.24 16.87 -15.80
N ALA A 368 -15.17 15.93 -15.66
CA ALA A 368 -16.59 16.17 -15.80
C ALA A 368 -17.06 17.25 -14.79
N LYS A 369 -17.99 18.13 -15.20
CA LYS A 369 -18.42 19.30 -14.41
C LYS A 369 -18.97 18.97 -13.02
N ASN A 370 -19.51 17.76 -12.85
CA ASN A 370 -20.10 17.27 -11.59
C ASN A 370 -19.09 16.52 -10.71
N VAL A 371 -17.82 16.44 -11.12
CA VAL A 371 -16.78 15.68 -10.40
C VAL A 371 -15.76 16.63 -9.80
N SER A 372 -15.41 16.39 -8.56
CA SER A 372 -14.26 17.02 -7.90
C SER A 372 -13.12 16.00 -7.82
N ALA A 373 -11.97 16.33 -8.39
CA ALA A 373 -10.86 15.40 -8.51
C ALA A 373 -9.60 15.93 -7.81
N MET A 374 -8.92 15.06 -7.07
CA MET A 374 -7.64 15.39 -6.43
C MET A 374 -6.60 14.33 -6.71
N VAL A 375 -5.35 14.77 -6.76
CA VAL A 375 -4.17 13.91 -6.86
C VAL A 375 -3.15 14.30 -5.80
N VAL A 376 -2.70 13.31 -5.05
CA VAL A 376 -1.78 13.45 -3.92
C VAL A 376 -0.53 12.63 -4.20
N PRO A 377 0.61 13.26 -4.54
CA PRO A 377 1.89 12.56 -4.65
C PRO A 377 2.24 11.85 -3.35
N GLY A 378 2.83 10.67 -3.43
CA GLY A 378 3.11 9.87 -2.24
C GLY A 378 4.29 10.35 -1.40
N SER A 379 5.16 11.20 -1.97
CA SER A 379 6.27 11.84 -1.26
C SER A 379 6.64 13.17 -1.93
N GLY A 380 7.42 13.99 -1.22
CA GLY A 380 7.99 15.21 -1.79
C GLY A 380 8.92 14.94 -2.96
N LEU A 381 9.64 13.82 -2.94
CA LEU A 381 10.49 13.42 -4.07
C LEU A 381 9.66 13.02 -5.29
N VAL A 382 8.57 12.29 -5.12
CA VAL A 382 7.61 11.99 -6.20
C VAL A 382 7.01 13.29 -6.74
N LYS A 383 6.62 14.23 -5.85
CA LYS A 383 6.06 15.52 -6.26
C LYS A 383 7.04 16.30 -7.12
N ILE A 384 8.29 16.46 -6.67
CA ILE A 384 9.35 17.16 -7.41
C ILE A 384 9.55 16.50 -8.77
N GLN A 385 9.70 15.18 -8.82
CA GLN A 385 9.88 14.47 -10.09
C GLN A 385 8.68 14.66 -11.03
N ALA A 386 7.47 14.59 -10.51
CA ALA A 386 6.25 14.78 -11.30
C ALA A 386 6.16 16.21 -11.89
N GLU A 387 6.57 17.22 -11.11
CA GLU A 387 6.62 18.62 -11.56
C GLU A 387 7.73 18.84 -12.60
N GLU A 388 8.90 18.23 -12.44
CA GLU A 388 9.98 18.25 -13.45
C GLU A 388 9.56 17.60 -14.77
N GLU A 389 8.74 16.55 -14.72
CA GLU A 389 8.16 15.88 -15.89
C GLU A 389 6.93 16.62 -16.46
N GLY A 390 6.45 17.67 -15.80
CA GLY A 390 5.27 18.44 -16.20
C GLY A 390 3.94 17.72 -16.00
N LEU A 391 3.90 16.67 -15.16
CA LEU A 391 2.66 15.92 -14.87
C LEU A 391 1.66 16.78 -14.08
N ASP A 392 2.15 17.63 -13.18
CA ASP A 392 1.32 18.60 -12.44
C ASP A 392 0.53 19.51 -13.35
N LYS A 393 1.12 19.96 -14.46
CA LYS A 393 0.44 20.79 -15.47
C LYS A 393 -0.71 20.03 -16.12
N ILE A 394 -0.48 18.75 -16.50
CA ILE A 394 -1.51 17.89 -17.08
C ILE A 394 -2.69 17.74 -16.11
N PHE A 395 -2.42 17.44 -14.83
CA PHE A 395 -3.46 17.31 -13.80
C PHE A 395 -4.23 18.63 -13.58
N LYS A 396 -3.53 19.73 -13.38
CA LYS A 396 -4.14 21.08 -13.20
C LYS A 396 -4.96 21.51 -14.42
N GLU A 397 -4.42 21.35 -15.62
CA GLU A 397 -5.12 21.64 -16.86
C GLU A 397 -6.37 20.77 -17.03
N SER A 398 -6.33 19.52 -16.58
CA SER A 398 -7.51 18.65 -16.62
C SER A 398 -8.57 19.01 -15.56
N GLY A 399 -8.21 19.82 -14.55
CA GLY A 399 -9.12 20.22 -13.48
C GLY A 399 -8.97 19.41 -12.19
N PHE A 400 -7.84 18.70 -12.02
CA PHE A 400 -7.47 18.08 -10.75
C PHE A 400 -6.84 19.10 -9.78
N ASP A 401 -7.13 18.91 -8.52
CA ASP A 401 -6.48 19.60 -7.42
C ASP A 401 -5.12 18.90 -7.12
N TRP A 402 -4.02 19.60 -7.39
CA TRP A 402 -2.65 19.11 -7.18
C TRP A 402 -2.22 19.39 -5.74
N ARG A 403 -2.01 18.33 -4.97
CA ARG A 403 -1.85 18.41 -3.52
C ARG A 403 -0.41 18.24 -3.04
N GLU A 404 -0.17 18.57 -1.76
CA GLU A 404 1.04 18.25 -1.02
C GLU A 404 1.06 16.77 -0.60
N PRO A 405 2.26 16.15 -0.42
CA PRO A 405 2.39 14.72 -0.12
C PRO A 405 1.79 14.32 1.23
N GLY A 406 1.14 13.15 1.29
CA GLY A 406 0.60 12.60 2.54
C GLY A 406 -0.40 11.47 2.27
N CYS A 407 -0.91 10.86 3.33
CA CYS A 407 -1.93 9.81 3.24
C CYS A 407 -3.29 10.34 2.77
N SER A 408 -3.62 11.61 3.10
CA SER A 408 -4.83 12.29 2.61
C SER A 408 -6.09 11.46 2.83
N MET A 409 -6.95 11.41 1.81
CA MET A 409 -8.24 10.70 1.82
C MET A 409 -8.12 9.19 1.98
N CYS A 410 -6.92 8.59 1.92
CA CYS A 410 -6.77 7.14 2.12
C CYS A 410 -7.28 6.68 3.49
N LEU A 411 -7.06 7.49 4.55
CA LEU A 411 -7.50 7.23 5.90
C LEU A 411 -8.45 8.32 6.45
N ALA A 412 -8.50 9.48 5.78
CA ALA A 412 -9.32 10.62 6.17
C ALA A 412 -9.07 11.12 7.61
N MET A 413 -7.82 11.10 8.05
CA MET A 413 -7.39 11.64 9.35
C MET A 413 -7.09 13.15 9.29
N ASN A 414 -7.06 13.73 8.10
CA ASN A 414 -6.92 15.16 7.86
C ASN A 414 -8.21 15.77 7.29
N ALA A 415 -8.16 16.97 6.75
CA ALA A 415 -9.32 17.68 6.18
C ALA A 415 -9.88 17.00 4.90
N ASP A 416 -9.12 16.12 4.26
CA ASP A 416 -9.51 15.46 3.02
C ASP A 416 -10.47 14.29 3.32
N LYS A 417 -11.78 14.55 3.24
CA LYS A 417 -12.85 13.60 3.57
C LYS A 417 -13.97 13.63 2.54
N LEU A 418 -14.65 12.50 2.37
CA LEU A 418 -15.92 12.42 1.67
C LEU A 418 -17.05 12.91 2.58
N ASN A 419 -17.99 13.63 2.01
CA ASN A 419 -19.27 13.88 2.65
C ASN A 419 -20.16 12.63 2.64
N PRO A 420 -21.17 12.54 3.52
CA PRO A 420 -22.11 11.43 3.51
C PRO A 420 -22.73 11.24 2.12
N GLN A 421 -22.74 10.00 1.64
CA GLN A 421 -23.25 9.56 0.34
C GLN A 421 -22.43 10.00 -0.89
N GLU A 422 -21.43 10.86 -0.75
CA GLU A 422 -20.49 11.11 -1.87
C GLU A 422 -19.83 9.80 -2.32
N ARG A 423 -19.76 9.62 -3.63
CA ARG A 423 -19.19 8.45 -4.27
C ARG A 423 -17.85 8.76 -4.88
N CYS A 424 -16.83 8.02 -4.48
CA CYS A 424 -15.46 8.22 -4.92
C CYS A 424 -14.93 7.03 -5.72
N ALA A 425 -14.35 7.27 -6.90
CA ALA A 425 -13.42 6.34 -7.51
C ALA A 425 -12.01 6.63 -6.97
N SER A 426 -11.42 5.66 -6.27
CA SER A 426 -10.25 5.86 -5.43
C SER A 426 -9.16 4.84 -5.72
N THR A 427 -7.91 5.29 -5.74
CA THR A 427 -6.75 4.41 -5.85
C THR A 427 -6.21 3.93 -4.49
N SER A 428 -6.92 4.20 -3.40
CA SER A 428 -6.59 3.69 -2.06
C SER A 428 -6.68 2.15 -1.98
N ASN A 429 -6.42 1.60 -0.82
CA ASN A 429 -6.34 0.15 -0.60
C ASN A 429 -7.58 -0.43 0.09
N ARG A 430 -8.35 0.39 0.81
CA ARG A 430 -9.53 -0.03 1.61
C ARG A 430 -10.73 0.82 1.29
N ASN A 431 -11.90 0.19 1.32
CA ASN A 431 -13.19 0.83 1.06
C ASN A 431 -14.30 0.41 2.04
N PHE A 432 -13.94 -0.01 3.25
CA PHE A 432 -14.96 -0.30 4.25
C PHE A 432 -15.76 0.97 4.66
N GLU A 433 -16.90 0.78 5.26
CA GLU A 433 -17.82 1.85 5.66
C GLU A 433 -17.11 2.95 6.46
N GLY A 434 -17.20 4.18 6.02
CA GLY A 434 -16.60 5.34 6.66
C GLY A 434 -15.10 5.54 6.43
N ARG A 435 -14.40 4.67 5.68
CA ARG A 435 -12.94 4.74 5.52
C ARG A 435 -12.43 6.09 5.00
N GLN A 436 -13.09 6.66 4.01
CA GLN A 436 -12.74 7.97 3.42
C GLN A 436 -13.61 9.11 3.94
N GLY A 437 -14.37 8.90 5.00
CA GLY A 437 -15.32 9.85 5.59
C GLY A 437 -16.64 9.16 5.95
N ARG A 438 -17.28 9.60 7.03
CA ARG A 438 -18.52 9.00 7.52
C ARG A 438 -19.61 9.01 6.45
N GLY A 439 -20.12 7.82 6.10
CA GLY A 439 -21.15 7.65 5.06
C GLY A 439 -20.65 7.82 3.63
N GLY A 440 -19.34 8.01 3.43
CA GLY A 440 -18.71 8.06 2.09
C GLY A 440 -18.72 6.68 1.41
N ARG A 441 -18.85 6.67 0.08
CA ARG A 441 -18.98 5.47 -0.75
C ARG A 441 -17.78 5.35 -1.68
N THR A 442 -16.91 4.37 -1.43
CA THR A 442 -15.63 4.25 -2.14
C THR A 442 -15.60 3.03 -3.05
N HIS A 443 -15.24 3.25 -4.31
CA HIS A 443 -14.89 2.22 -5.29
C HIS A 443 -13.37 2.20 -5.48
N LEU A 444 -12.72 1.06 -5.22
CA LEU A 444 -11.30 0.89 -5.50
C LEU A 444 -11.10 0.61 -6.98
N VAL A 445 -10.19 1.37 -7.57
CA VAL A 445 -9.83 1.29 -8.99
C VAL A 445 -8.34 1.54 -9.20
N SER A 446 -7.82 1.24 -10.40
CA SER A 446 -6.46 1.62 -10.79
C SER A 446 -6.35 3.13 -11.09
N PRO A 447 -5.14 3.74 -11.08
CA PRO A 447 -4.94 5.14 -11.42
C PRO A 447 -5.50 5.54 -12.78
N ALA A 448 -5.31 4.69 -13.79
CA ALA A 448 -5.85 4.92 -15.13
C ALA A 448 -7.38 4.87 -15.15
N MET A 449 -7.99 3.95 -14.38
CA MET A 449 -9.46 3.86 -14.24
C MET A 449 -10.03 5.08 -13.48
N ALA A 450 -9.34 5.57 -12.44
CA ALA A 450 -9.72 6.78 -11.73
C ALA A 450 -9.70 8.01 -12.65
N ALA A 451 -8.66 8.13 -13.48
CA ALA A 451 -8.55 9.19 -14.49
C ALA A 451 -9.65 9.10 -15.55
N ALA A 452 -10.00 7.90 -16.03
CA ALA A 452 -11.10 7.68 -16.97
C ALA A 452 -12.45 8.07 -16.35
N ALA A 453 -12.69 7.67 -15.10
CA ALA A 453 -13.90 8.03 -14.37
C ALA A 453 -14.02 9.54 -14.11
N ALA A 454 -12.88 10.24 -13.93
CA ALA A 454 -12.86 11.70 -13.81
C ALA A 454 -13.38 12.40 -15.07
N ILE A 455 -13.01 11.89 -16.24
CA ILE A 455 -13.41 12.48 -17.54
C ILE A 455 -14.91 12.24 -17.81
N ASP A 456 -15.39 11.03 -17.59
CA ASP A 456 -16.75 10.63 -17.96
C ASP A 456 -17.80 10.93 -16.87
N GLY A 457 -17.37 11.18 -15.61
CA GLY A 457 -18.28 11.41 -14.47
C GLY A 457 -18.97 10.14 -13.96
N HIS A 458 -18.55 8.97 -14.42
CA HIS A 458 -19.00 7.66 -13.98
C HIS A 458 -17.88 6.63 -14.10
N LEU A 459 -18.03 5.46 -13.48
CA LEU A 459 -17.08 4.38 -13.64
C LEU A 459 -17.00 3.97 -15.11
N THR A 460 -15.80 3.96 -15.68
CA THR A 460 -15.59 3.82 -17.12
C THR A 460 -14.47 2.86 -17.42
N ASP A 461 -14.65 2.10 -18.50
CA ASP A 461 -13.61 1.22 -19.02
C ASP A 461 -12.47 2.04 -19.64
N VAL A 462 -11.32 2.04 -18.99
CA VAL A 462 -10.13 2.81 -19.41
C VAL A 462 -9.64 2.41 -20.82
N ARG A 463 -9.97 1.21 -21.30
CA ARG A 463 -9.57 0.73 -22.62
C ARG A 463 -10.14 1.60 -23.76
N LYS A 464 -11.22 2.33 -23.52
CA LYS A 464 -11.78 3.33 -24.45
C LYS A 464 -10.84 4.51 -24.71
N PHE A 465 -9.87 4.76 -23.82
CA PHE A 465 -8.93 5.87 -23.90
C PHE A 465 -7.51 5.46 -24.33
N LYS A 466 -7.27 4.17 -24.46
CA LYS A 466 -5.98 3.63 -24.91
C LYS A 466 -6.10 3.21 -26.37
N ASN A 467 -5.76 4.14 -27.26
CA ASN A 467 -5.55 3.85 -28.71
C ASN A 467 -4.16 3.27 -28.92
#